data_dabaf4e9612a8bb7523ebe9e1bbd97f1
#
_entry.id   dabaf4e9612a8bb7523ebe9e1bbd97f1
#
_cell.length_a   1.000
_cell.length_b   1.000
_cell.length_c   1.000
_cell.angle_alpha   90.00
_cell.angle_beta   90.00
_cell.angle_gamma   90.00
#
_symmetry.space_group_name_H-M   'P 1'
#
loop_
_entity.id
_entity.type
_entity.pdbx_description
1 polymer ?
#
loop_
_entity_poly.entity_id
_entity_poly.type
_entity_poly.pdbx_seq_one_letter_code
_entity_poly.pdbx_strand_id
1 'polypeptide(L)' 'MKILGIEHLGIAVNSIDKSAPFWRHILQIPHRSTEDVTDQGVVTDIYDTGKGKVELLESMGED' A
#
# COMPACT_ATOMS: atom_id res chain seq x y z
N MET A 1 12.43 -18.02 17.04
CA MET A 1 12.14 -16.67 16.52
C MET A 1 10.86 -16.14 17.14
N LYS A 2 10.84 -14.89 17.48
CA LYS A 2 9.67 -14.28 18.10
C LYS A 2 9.17 -13.15 17.21
N ILE A 3 7.91 -13.21 16.85
CA ILE A 3 7.29 -12.16 16.04
C ILE A 3 6.49 -11.25 16.95
N LEU A 4 6.92 -10.00 17.05
CA LEU A 4 6.28 -9.03 17.93
C LEU A 4 5.16 -8.26 17.22
N GLY A 5 5.14 -8.30 15.91
CA GLY A 5 4.12 -7.61 15.13
C GLY A 5 4.57 -7.40 13.71
N ILE A 6 3.68 -6.86 12.91
CA ILE A 6 3.98 -6.48 11.54
C ILE A 6 3.85 -4.97 11.45
N GLU A 7 4.97 -4.30 11.21
CA GLU A 7 4.95 -2.85 11.08
C GLU A 7 4.49 -2.42 9.70
N HIS A 8 4.72 -3.26 8.70
CA HIS A 8 4.60 -2.85 7.32
C HIS A 8 4.25 -4.06 6.47
N LEU A 9 3.26 -3.93 5.62
CA LEU A 9 2.84 -4.98 4.71
C LEU A 9 2.69 -4.40 3.32
N GLY A 10 3.41 -4.96 2.35
CA GLY A 10 3.30 -4.53 0.96
C GLY A 10 2.44 -5.50 0.17
N ILE A 11 1.50 -4.98 -0.60
CA ILE A 11 0.58 -5.77 -1.40
C ILE A 11 0.64 -5.29 -2.84
N ALA A 12 1.02 -6.19 -3.75
CA ALA A 12 1.04 -5.87 -5.17
C ALA A 12 -0.38 -5.85 -5.72
N VAL A 13 -0.72 -4.79 -6.44
CA VAL A 13 -2.04 -4.66 -7.06
C VAL A 13 -1.87 -4.27 -8.52
N ASN A 14 -2.88 -4.59 -9.33
CA ASN A 14 -2.86 -4.22 -10.74
C ASN A 14 -3.15 -2.74 -10.93
N SER A 15 -3.95 -2.15 -10.08
CA SER A 15 -4.32 -0.75 -10.19
C SER A 15 -4.64 -0.20 -8.82
N ILE A 16 -3.92 0.84 -8.42
CA ILE A 16 -4.21 1.53 -7.18
C ILE A 16 -5.56 2.23 -7.28
N ASP A 17 -5.86 2.84 -8.44
CA ASP A 17 -7.13 3.53 -8.62
C ASP A 17 -8.32 2.62 -8.40
N LYS A 18 -8.20 1.35 -8.81
CA LYS A 18 -9.31 0.40 -8.64
C LYS A 18 -9.32 -0.22 -7.24
N SER A 19 -8.16 -0.29 -6.61
CA SER A 19 -8.05 -0.93 -5.29
C SER A 19 -8.30 0.03 -4.14
N ALA A 20 -7.95 1.31 -4.31
CA ALA A 20 -8.05 2.30 -3.25
C ALA A 20 -9.45 2.40 -2.63
N PRO A 21 -10.55 2.37 -3.42
CA PRO A 21 -11.87 2.48 -2.79
C PRO A 21 -12.14 1.39 -1.76
N PHE A 22 -11.67 0.17 -2.00
CA PHE A 22 -11.85 -0.91 -1.04
C PHE A 22 -11.17 -0.56 0.29
N TRP A 23 -9.91 -0.10 0.21
CA TRP A 23 -9.13 0.20 1.42
C TRP A 23 -9.65 1.44 2.14
N ARG A 24 -10.00 2.48 1.37
CA ARG A 24 -10.40 3.75 1.96
C ARG A 24 -11.84 3.74 2.45
N HIS A 25 -12.74 3.09 1.70
CA HIS A 25 -14.17 3.19 1.96
C HIS A 25 -14.75 1.94 2.61
N ILE A 26 -14.33 0.76 2.16
CA ILE A 26 -14.87 -0.49 2.73
C ILE A 26 -14.19 -0.80 4.04
N LEU A 27 -12.86 -0.78 4.07
CA LEU A 27 -12.11 -1.06 5.29
C LEU A 27 -11.93 0.18 6.16
N GLN A 28 -12.12 1.37 5.58
CA GLN A 28 -12.02 2.64 6.29
C GLN A 28 -10.67 2.82 6.96
N ILE A 29 -9.61 2.41 6.30
CA ILE A 29 -8.26 2.59 6.80
C ILE A 29 -7.76 3.94 6.29
N PRO A 30 -7.26 4.83 7.17
CA PRO A 30 -6.83 6.15 6.74
C PRO A 30 -5.72 6.09 5.72
N HIS A 31 -5.91 6.79 4.61
CA HIS A 31 -4.91 6.93 3.57
C HIS A 31 -3.91 7.99 4.00
N ARG A 32 -2.62 7.65 3.95
CA ARG A 32 -1.59 8.55 4.39
C ARG A 32 -0.97 9.33 3.24
N SER A 33 -0.53 8.62 2.20
CA SER A 33 0.12 9.28 1.07
C SER A 33 0.19 8.34 -0.11
N THR A 34 0.45 8.91 -1.28
CA THR A 34 0.74 8.17 -2.50
C THR A 34 2.09 8.66 -3.00
N GLU A 35 3.00 7.73 -3.26
CA GLU A 35 4.37 8.10 -3.64
C GLU A 35 4.84 7.29 -4.83
N ASP A 36 5.61 7.96 -5.68
CA ASP A 36 6.28 7.29 -6.80
C ASP A 36 7.66 6.87 -6.34
N VAL A 37 7.92 5.57 -6.40
CA VAL A 37 9.24 5.05 -6.05
C VAL A 37 9.92 4.61 -7.34
N THR A 38 10.50 5.58 -8.03
CA THR A 38 11.03 5.36 -9.38
C THR A 38 12.18 4.37 -9.39
N ASP A 39 12.99 4.33 -8.35
CA ASP A 39 14.10 3.39 -8.28
C ASP A 39 13.63 1.95 -8.34
N GLN A 40 12.42 1.69 -7.86
CA GLN A 40 11.87 0.35 -7.83
C GLN A 40 10.77 0.16 -8.87
N GLY A 41 10.45 1.21 -9.61
CA GLY A 41 9.48 1.13 -10.68
C GLY A 41 8.07 0.91 -10.19
N VAL A 42 7.70 1.45 -9.04
CA VAL A 42 6.37 1.27 -8.47
C VAL A 42 5.80 2.59 -7.97
N VAL A 43 4.47 2.63 -7.94
CA VAL A 43 3.72 3.66 -7.23
C VAL A 43 3.21 3.01 -5.96
N THR A 44 3.33 3.69 -4.85
CA THR A 44 2.86 3.15 -3.57
C THR A 44 1.73 3.99 -3.02
N ASP A 45 0.73 3.33 -2.45
CA ASP A 45 -0.39 3.98 -1.79
C ASP A 45 -0.35 3.50 -0.34
N ILE A 46 -0.09 4.41 0.58
CA ILE A 46 0.26 4.07 1.96
C ILE A 46 -0.93 4.33 2.88
N TYR A 47 -1.29 3.33 3.66
CA TYR A 47 -2.38 3.39 4.63
C TYR A 47 -1.85 3.11 6.02
N ASP A 48 -2.33 3.86 7.00
CA ASP A 48 -1.87 3.73 8.38
C ASP A 48 -2.98 3.11 9.22
N THR A 49 -2.71 1.93 9.76
CA THR A 49 -3.70 1.22 10.57
C THR A 49 -3.66 1.61 12.04
N GLY A 50 -2.73 2.50 12.42
CA GLY A 50 -2.54 2.86 13.81
C GLY A 50 -1.51 1.99 14.52
N LYS A 51 -1.33 0.76 14.04
CA LYS A 51 -0.35 -0.16 14.61
C LYS A 51 0.67 -0.62 13.60
N GLY A 52 0.51 -0.21 12.36
CA GLY A 52 1.41 -0.54 11.27
C GLY A 52 0.90 0.10 10.00
N LYS A 53 1.52 -0.25 8.88
CA LYS A 53 1.20 0.36 7.60
C LYS A 53 0.94 -0.70 6.56
N VAL A 54 0.01 -0.40 5.66
CA VAL A 54 -0.23 -1.21 4.48
C VAL A 54 0.12 -0.36 3.27
N GLU A 55 0.90 -0.92 2.36
CA GLU A 55 1.28 -0.24 1.12
C GLU A 55 0.77 -1.04 -0.06
N LEU A 56 -0.03 -0.40 -0.90
CA LEU A 56 -0.43 -0.98 -2.17
C LEU A 56 0.63 -0.60 -3.19
N LEU A 57 1.11 -1.58 -3.95
CA LEU A 57 2.21 -1.39 -4.87
C LEU A 57 1.74 -1.67 -6.29
N GLU A 58 1.84 -0.67 -7.15
CA GLU A 58 1.46 -0.81 -8.55
C GLU A 58 2.69 -0.59 -9.42
N SER A 59 2.92 -1.48 -10.39
CA SER A 59 4.04 -1.34 -11.30
C SER A 59 3.88 -0.10 -12.16
N MET A 60 4.96 0.67 -12.32
CA MET A 60 4.93 1.87 -13.15
C MET A 60 5.08 1.55 -14.63
N GLY A 61 5.63 0.39 -14.96
CA GLY A 61 5.88 0.04 -16.34
C GLY A 61 5.29 -1.29 -16.68
N GLU A 62 5.58 -1.70 -17.91
CA GLU A 62 5.22 -3.02 -18.37
C GLU A 62 6.34 -3.97 -18.09
N ASP A 63 5.97 -5.17 -17.83
CA ASP A 63 7.02 -6.17 -17.63
C ASP A 63 6.72 -7.46 -18.24
#